data_7a40897730fa29b4430252d3be4d4623
#
_entry.id   7a40897730fa29b4430252d3be4d4623
#
_cell.length_a   1.000
_cell.length_b   1.000
_cell.length_c   1.000
_cell.angle_alpha   90.00
_cell.angle_beta   90.00
_cell.angle_gamma   90.00
#
_symmetry.space_group_name_H-M   'P 1'
#
loop_
_entity.id
_entity.type
_entity.pdbx_description
1 polymer ?
#
loop_
_entity_poly.entity_id
_entity_poly.type
_entity_poly.pdbx_seq_one_letter_code
_entity_poly.pdbx_strand_id
1 'polypeptide(L)'
;WSISNYRVFTGPVAELQARIEGTNSDPDGDPGWRAAGTRVRVVPPLRQEVGFDFHIAPVDGVDLTKLGGDVLNTVMDYVGTLGPGEPLFVAKVIDRVMDNSSVRNCKVYRGRSDPPAPAVDIYAQTARHTIRTRAPLLRVIPAPEV
;
A
#
# COMPACT_ATOMS: atom_id res chain seq x y z
N TRP A 1 -12.61 -12.23 -31.12
CA TRP A 1 -11.86 -12.78 -29.97
C TRP A 1 -10.41 -12.41 -30.14
N SER A 2 -9.93 -11.45 -29.37
CA SER A 2 -8.56 -11.02 -29.45
C SER A 2 -7.74 -11.77 -28.39
N ILE A 3 -6.77 -12.58 -28.81
CA ILE A 3 -5.81 -13.27 -27.95
C ILE A 3 -4.94 -12.25 -27.17
N SER A 4 -4.85 -11.01 -27.66
CA SER A 4 -4.10 -9.93 -27.00
C SER A 4 -4.63 -9.52 -25.62
N ASN A 5 -5.88 -9.88 -25.29
CA ASN A 5 -6.46 -9.65 -23.97
C ASN A 5 -6.23 -10.79 -22.97
N TYR A 6 -5.54 -11.83 -23.39
CA TYR A 6 -5.17 -12.95 -22.52
C TYR A 6 -3.95 -12.54 -21.69
N ARG A 7 -4.19 -11.94 -20.55
CA ARG A 7 -3.12 -11.76 -19.57
C ARG A 7 -2.84 -13.10 -18.94
N VAL A 8 -1.68 -13.66 -19.22
CA VAL A 8 -1.17 -14.81 -18.49
C VAL A 8 -0.79 -14.31 -17.10
N PHE A 9 -1.61 -14.63 -16.14
CA PHE A 9 -1.24 -14.42 -14.74
C PHE A 9 -0.28 -15.53 -14.32
N THR A 10 0.77 -15.15 -13.62
CA THR A 10 1.75 -16.07 -13.04
C THR A 10 1.67 -16.02 -11.50
N GLY A 11 2.21 -17.06 -10.85
CA GLY A 11 2.25 -17.12 -9.40
C GLY A 11 0.88 -17.29 -8.73
N PRO A 12 0.66 -16.69 -7.55
CA PRO A 12 -0.54 -16.96 -6.70
C PRO A 12 -1.88 -16.66 -7.38
N VAL A 13 -1.92 -15.67 -8.27
CA VAL A 13 -3.16 -15.32 -9.01
C VAL A 13 -3.54 -16.41 -9.99
N ALA A 14 -2.55 -16.96 -10.71
CA ALA A 14 -2.77 -18.06 -11.64
C ALA A 14 -3.21 -19.34 -10.92
N GLU A 15 -2.60 -19.63 -9.77
CA GLU A 15 -2.97 -20.78 -8.94
C GLU A 15 -4.40 -20.66 -8.42
N LEU A 16 -4.79 -19.49 -7.93
CA LEU A 16 -6.14 -19.24 -7.43
C LEU A 16 -7.17 -19.34 -8.55
N GLN A 17 -6.86 -18.79 -9.72
CA GLN A 17 -7.72 -18.90 -10.91
C GLN A 17 -7.93 -20.35 -11.31
N ALA A 18 -6.85 -21.15 -11.35
CA ALA A 18 -6.90 -22.57 -11.68
C ALA A 18 -7.73 -23.38 -10.68
N ARG A 19 -7.62 -23.08 -9.38
CA ARG A 19 -8.42 -23.73 -8.32
C ARG A 19 -9.91 -23.43 -8.44
N ILE A 20 -10.27 -22.22 -8.85
CA ILE A 20 -11.67 -21.83 -9.04
C ILE A 20 -12.27 -22.45 -10.29
N GLU A 21 -11.55 -22.44 -11.39
CA GLU A 21 -12.02 -22.91 -12.69
C GLU A 21 -11.85 -24.41 -12.94
N GLY A 22 -10.91 -25.03 -12.23
CA GLY A 22 -10.51 -26.43 -12.48
C GLY A 22 -9.57 -26.56 -13.68
N THR A 23 -9.20 -27.78 -13.96
CA THR A 23 -8.30 -28.12 -15.07
C THR A 23 -9.12 -28.66 -16.25
N ASN A 24 -9.07 -27.99 -17.38
CA ASN A 24 -9.76 -28.43 -18.60
C ASN A 24 -9.21 -29.74 -19.17
N SER A 25 -8.00 -30.15 -18.77
CA SER A 25 -7.36 -31.38 -19.21
C SER A 25 -7.86 -32.64 -18.49
N ASP A 26 -8.42 -32.49 -17.30
CA ASP A 26 -9.01 -33.55 -16.50
C ASP A 26 -10.22 -33.03 -15.72
N PRO A 27 -11.38 -32.91 -16.36
CA PRO A 27 -12.59 -32.35 -15.70
C PRO A 27 -13.09 -33.22 -14.54
N ASP A 28 -12.81 -34.50 -14.57
CA ASP A 28 -13.24 -35.44 -13.52
C ASP A 28 -12.28 -35.44 -12.33
N GLY A 29 -11.02 -35.07 -12.57
CA GLY A 29 -9.99 -35.01 -11.53
C GLY A 29 -9.98 -33.71 -10.74
N ASP A 30 -10.28 -32.58 -11.39
CA ASP A 30 -10.29 -31.26 -10.75
C ASP A 30 -11.38 -30.36 -11.36
N PRO A 31 -12.64 -30.53 -10.92
CA PRO A 31 -13.78 -29.81 -11.50
C PRO A 31 -13.81 -28.31 -11.13
N GLY A 32 -12.95 -27.85 -10.22
CA GLY A 32 -12.96 -26.48 -9.70
C GLY A 32 -14.07 -26.20 -8.71
N TRP A 33 -14.10 -25.01 -8.19
CA TRP A 33 -15.04 -24.58 -7.14
C TRP A 33 -16.16 -23.69 -7.64
N ARG A 34 -16.15 -23.25 -8.87
CA ARG A 34 -17.19 -22.38 -9.40
C ARG A 34 -18.50 -23.15 -9.61
N ALA A 35 -19.61 -22.45 -9.45
CA ALA A 35 -20.92 -22.98 -9.79
C ALA A 35 -21.03 -23.18 -11.32
N ALA A 36 -21.77 -24.21 -11.73
CA ALA A 36 -22.02 -24.47 -13.15
C ALA A 36 -22.67 -23.26 -13.83
N GLY A 37 -22.18 -22.90 -15.02
CA GLY A 37 -22.65 -21.75 -15.78
C GLY A 37 -22.11 -20.39 -15.34
N THR A 38 -21.31 -20.33 -14.27
CA THR A 38 -20.69 -19.11 -13.78
C THR A 38 -19.28 -18.97 -14.34
N ARG A 39 -18.92 -17.77 -14.78
CA ARG A 39 -17.52 -17.43 -15.13
C ARG A 39 -16.93 -16.61 -14.00
N VAL A 40 -15.84 -17.07 -13.45
CA VAL A 40 -15.11 -16.38 -12.39
C VAL A 40 -13.74 -15.97 -12.92
N ARG A 41 -13.37 -14.72 -12.72
CA ARG A 41 -12.05 -14.22 -13.07
C ARG A 41 -11.38 -13.65 -11.83
N VAL A 42 -10.22 -14.15 -11.49
CA VAL A 42 -9.37 -13.58 -10.48
C VAL A 42 -8.54 -12.46 -11.10
N VAL A 43 -8.58 -11.27 -10.52
CA VAL A 43 -7.81 -10.12 -10.97
C VAL A 43 -6.99 -9.58 -9.80
N PRO A 44 -5.72 -9.19 -10.04
CA PRO A 44 -4.93 -8.55 -9.00
C PRO A 44 -5.53 -7.17 -8.68
N PRO A 45 -5.32 -6.66 -7.44
CA PRO A 45 -5.71 -5.31 -7.10
C PRO A 45 -4.94 -4.28 -7.93
N LEU A 46 -5.59 -3.14 -8.20
CA LEU A 46 -4.94 -2.01 -8.83
C LEU A 46 -4.16 -1.23 -7.78
N ARG A 47 -2.93 -0.84 -8.12
CA ARG A 47 -2.07 -0.09 -7.22
C ARG A 47 -2.38 1.40 -7.29
N GLN A 48 -2.64 2.01 -6.14
CA GLN A 48 -2.80 3.45 -5.97
C GLN A 48 -1.62 3.98 -5.16
N GLU A 49 -0.67 4.64 -5.81
CA GLU A 49 0.51 5.15 -5.13
C GLU A 49 0.23 6.48 -4.45
N VAL A 50 0.77 6.63 -3.24
CA VAL A 50 0.67 7.84 -2.43
C VAL A 50 2.04 8.24 -1.92
N GLY A 51 2.24 9.53 -1.72
CA GLY A 51 3.48 10.08 -1.19
C GLY A 51 3.22 11.09 -0.07
N PHE A 52 4.15 11.17 0.87
CA PHE A 52 4.09 12.07 2.01
C PHE A 52 5.43 12.70 2.30
N ASP A 53 5.38 13.91 2.86
CA ASP A 53 6.51 14.58 3.47
C ASP A 53 6.27 14.63 4.97
N PHE A 54 7.20 14.06 5.74
CA PHE A 54 7.14 14.02 7.20
C PHE A 54 8.05 15.09 7.77
N HIS A 55 7.46 16.07 8.45
CA HIS A 55 8.22 17.05 9.23
C HIS A 55 8.29 16.54 10.67
N ILE A 56 9.48 16.16 11.09
CA ILE A 56 9.72 15.49 12.36
C ILE A 56 10.57 16.37 13.26
N ALA A 57 10.10 16.58 14.48
CA ALA A 57 10.89 17.11 15.56
C ALA A 57 11.58 15.94 16.29
N PRO A 58 12.90 15.74 16.11
CA PRO A 58 13.60 14.67 16.78
C PRO A 58 13.88 15.02 18.24
N VAL A 59 14.11 13.99 19.04
CA VAL A 59 14.67 14.13 20.38
C VAL A 59 16.16 14.52 20.25
N ASP A 60 16.67 15.29 21.19
CA ASP A 60 18.06 15.75 21.18
C ASP A 60 19.04 14.55 21.18
N GLY A 61 20.10 14.65 20.39
CA GLY A 61 21.15 13.66 20.31
C GLY A 61 20.85 12.43 19.44
N VAL A 62 19.74 12.44 18.69
CA VAL A 62 19.36 11.34 17.80
C VAL A 62 20.10 11.41 16.47
N ASP A 63 20.54 10.27 15.96
CA ASP A 63 21.03 10.15 14.59
C ASP A 63 19.89 10.33 13.59
N LEU A 64 19.89 11.45 12.87
CA LEU A 64 18.84 11.82 11.92
C LEU A 64 18.75 10.86 10.74
N THR A 65 19.85 10.30 10.29
CA THR A 65 19.87 9.33 9.18
C THR A 65 19.17 8.04 9.59
N LYS A 66 19.48 7.52 10.76
CA LYS A 66 18.83 6.32 11.30
C LYS A 66 17.36 6.57 11.56
N LEU A 67 17.02 7.69 12.17
CA LEU A 67 15.63 8.06 12.45
C LEU A 67 14.82 8.16 11.15
N GLY A 68 15.36 8.78 10.12
CA GLY A 68 14.73 8.87 8.81
C GLY A 68 14.44 7.48 8.22
N GLY A 69 15.39 6.56 8.27
CA GLY A 69 15.20 5.18 7.83
C GLY A 69 14.14 4.43 8.63
N ASP A 70 14.16 4.58 9.95
CA ASP A 70 13.17 3.95 10.83
C ASP A 70 11.73 4.45 10.55
N VAL A 71 11.58 5.75 10.35
CA VAL A 71 10.28 6.36 10.01
C VAL A 71 9.79 5.86 8.65
N LEU A 72 10.64 5.84 7.64
CA LEU A 72 10.27 5.34 6.31
C LEU A 72 9.83 3.87 6.37
N ASN A 73 10.56 3.03 7.08
CA ASN A 73 10.21 1.62 7.23
C ASN A 73 8.88 1.45 7.95
N THR A 74 8.65 2.19 9.04
CA THR A 74 7.40 2.16 9.80
C THR A 74 6.21 2.53 8.92
N VAL A 75 6.34 3.58 8.12
CA VAL A 75 5.25 4.03 7.24
C VAL A 75 5.00 3.02 6.12
N MET A 76 6.06 2.50 5.50
CA MET A 76 5.92 1.49 4.45
C MET A 76 5.27 0.21 4.97
N ASP A 77 5.64 -0.24 6.17
CA ASP A 77 5.06 -1.42 6.80
C ASP A 77 3.56 -1.21 7.09
N TYR A 78 3.19 -0.06 7.63
CA TYR A 78 1.79 0.26 7.89
C TYR A 78 0.97 0.32 6.60
N VAL A 79 1.44 1.04 5.59
CA VAL A 79 0.73 1.13 4.30
C VAL A 79 0.65 -0.24 3.62
N GLY A 80 1.67 -1.07 3.80
CA GLY A 80 1.69 -2.44 3.31
C GLY A 80 0.64 -3.37 3.91
N THR A 81 0.07 -3.03 5.08
CA THR A 81 -1.00 -3.81 5.71
C THR A 81 -2.39 -3.51 5.15
N LEU A 82 -2.55 -2.43 4.40
CA LEU A 82 -3.85 -2.06 3.83
C LEU A 82 -4.26 -3.01 2.71
N GLY A 83 -5.50 -3.49 2.78
CA GLY A 83 -6.11 -4.33 1.76
C GLY A 83 -6.79 -3.53 0.64
N PRO A 84 -7.30 -4.22 -0.39
CA PRO A 84 -8.06 -3.57 -1.46
C PRO A 84 -9.28 -2.84 -0.90
N GLY A 85 -9.46 -1.60 -1.33
CA GLY A 85 -10.58 -0.75 -0.89
C GLY A 85 -10.41 -0.10 0.48
N GLU A 86 -9.39 -0.45 1.25
CA GLU A 86 -9.16 0.14 2.57
C GLU A 86 -8.59 1.56 2.48
N PRO A 87 -9.12 2.50 3.27
CA PRO A 87 -8.61 3.87 3.31
C PRO A 87 -7.31 3.97 4.12
N LEU A 88 -6.52 4.98 3.80
CA LEU A 88 -5.35 5.38 4.59
C LEU A 88 -5.70 6.61 5.42
N PHE A 89 -5.70 6.46 6.74
CA PHE A 89 -5.94 7.55 7.67
C PHE A 89 -4.63 8.20 8.11
N VAL A 90 -4.51 9.50 7.92
CA VAL A 90 -3.31 10.27 8.31
C VAL A 90 -3.07 10.17 9.82
N ALA A 91 -4.11 10.17 10.62
CA ALA A 91 -3.98 10.02 12.07
C ALA A 91 -3.28 8.71 12.47
N LYS A 92 -3.58 7.61 11.78
CA LYS A 92 -2.90 6.32 12.03
C LYS A 92 -1.44 6.34 11.59
N VAL A 93 -1.13 7.04 10.51
CA VAL A 93 0.26 7.21 10.08
C VAL A 93 1.05 7.99 11.12
N ILE A 94 0.50 9.09 11.63
CA ILE A 94 1.12 9.90 12.68
C ILE A 94 1.32 9.06 13.95
N ASP A 95 0.31 8.31 14.36
CA ASP A 95 0.37 7.42 15.52
C ASP A 95 1.55 6.43 15.40
N ARG A 96 1.69 5.78 14.26
CA ARG A 96 2.78 4.83 14.02
C ARG A 96 4.15 5.48 14.06
N VAL A 97 4.27 6.70 13.52
CA VAL A 97 5.53 7.46 13.58
C VAL A 97 5.82 7.91 15.01
N MET A 98 4.83 8.33 15.75
CA MET A 98 4.97 8.78 17.14
C MET A 98 5.29 7.64 18.13
N ASP A 99 5.03 6.39 17.77
CA ASP A 99 5.46 5.23 18.55
C ASP A 99 7.00 5.11 18.65
N ASN A 100 7.74 5.78 17.76
CA ASN A 100 9.18 5.85 17.85
C ASN A 100 9.59 6.86 18.94
N SER A 101 10.28 6.38 19.97
CA SER A 101 10.70 7.20 21.12
C SER A 101 11.66 8.34 20.75
N SER A 102 12.30 8.27 19.59
CA SER A 102 13.19 9.31 19.07
C SER A 102 12.45 10.46 18.38
N VAL A 103 11.15 10.35 18.21
CA VAL A 103 10.27 11.38 17.61
C VAL A 103 9.54 12.13 18.72
N ARG A 104 9.77 13.43 18.81
CA ARG A 104 9.07 14.29 19.76
C ARG A 104 7.71 14.76 19.20
N ASN A 105 7.66 15.09 17.93
CA ASN A 105 6.45 15.49 17.23
C ASN A 105 6.58 15.19 15.73
N CYS A 106 5.44 15.03 15.07
CA CYS A 106 5.39 14.75 13.65
C CYS A 106 4.22 15.48 12.99
N LYS A 107 4.48 16.13 11.86
CA LYS A 107 3.46 16.63 10.95
C LYS A 107 3.62 16.00 9.59
N VAL A 108 2.51 15.68 8.96
CA VAL A 108 2.47 15.03 7.65
C VAL A 108 1.88 15.98 6.62
N TYR A 109 2.61 16.13 5.52
CA TYR A 109 2.20 16.96 4.40
C TYR A 109 2.07 16.11 3.13
N ARG A 110 1.35 16.63 2.15
CA ARG A 110 1.31 16.02 0.81
C ARG A 110 2.71 15.93 0.24
N GLY A 111 3.02 14.81 -0.36
CA GLY A 111 4.32 14.60 -0.95
C GLY A 111 4.64 15.65 -2.01
N ARG A 112 5.78 16.32 -1.83
CA ARG A 112 6.33 17.32 -2.76
C ARG A 112 5.40 18.51 -3.07
N SER A 113 4.56 18.89 -2.11
CA SER A 113 3.76 20.11 -2.24
C SER A 113 4.62 21.34 -1.94
N ASP A 114 4.44 22.38 -2.71
CA ASP A 114 5.10 23.68 -2.53
C ASP A 114 4.07 24.81 -2.78
N PRO A 115 3.66 25.58 -1.76
CA PRO A 115 4.06 25.44 -0.34
C PRO A 115 3.52 24.11 0.28
N PRO A 116 4.10 23.66 1.41
CA PRO A 116 3.65 22.43 2.06
C PRO A 116 2.16 22.47 2.40
N ALA A 117 1.41 21.52 1.87
CA ALA A 117 -0.03 21.40 2.12
C ALA A 117 -0.27 20.22 3.08
N PRO A 118 -1.09 20.40 4.15
CA PRO A 118 -1.40 19.31 5.07
C PRO A 118 -1.91 18.07 4.34
N ALA A 119 -1.45 16.90 4.76
CA ALA A 119 -1.97 15.65 4.26
C ALA A 119 -3.41 15.45 4.74
N VAL A 120 -4.22 14.86 3.86
CA VAL A 120 -5.60 14.46 4.16
C VAL A 120 -5.74 12.96 4.02
N ASP A 121 -6.75 12.39 4.64
CA ASP A 121 -7.06 10.98 4.52
C ASP A 121 -7.24 10.59 3.05
N ILE A 122 -6.71 9.44 2.68
CA ILE A 122 -6.73 8.95 1.31
C ILE A 122 -7.64 7.75 1.24
N TYR A 123 -8.63 7.84 0.34
CA TYR A 123 -9.55 6.75 0.09
C TYR A 123 -9.17 6.02 -1.20
N ALA A 124 -9.37 4.72 -1.20
CA ALA A 124 -9.20 3.93 -2.42
C ALA A 124 -10.18 4.40 -3.49
N GLN A 125 -9.70 4.60 -4.71
CA GLN A 125 -10.52 5.08 -5.83
C GLN A 125 -11.65 4.12 -6.17
N THR A 126 -11.42 2.83 -6.03
CA THR A 126 -12.42 1.76 -6.13
C THR A 126 -12.11 0.65 -5.14
N ALA A 127 -13.04 -0.29 -4.95
CA ALA A 127 -12.81 -1.47 -4.10
C ALA A 127 -11.65 -2.36 -4.59
N ARG A 128 -11.19 -2.21 -5.83
CA ARG A 128 -10.03 -2.92 -6.39
C ARG A 128 -8.69 -2.21 -6.13
N HIS A 129 -8.71 -0.93 -5.82
CA HIS A 129 -7.49 -0.17 -5.59
C HIS A 129 -6.94 -0.48 -4.21
N THR A 130 -5.64 -0.74 -4.17
CA THR A 130 -4.88 -0.90 -2.92
C THR A 130 -3.89 0.24 -2.80
N ILE A 131 -3.96 0.97 -1.70
CA ILE A 131 -3.05 2.07 -1.42
C ILE A 131 -1.68 1.49 -1.08
N ARG A 132 -0.64 1.97 -1.76
CA ARG A 132 0.75 1.58 -1.57
C ARG A 132 1.66 2.80 -1.64
N THR A 133 2.80 2.68 -1.01
CA THR A 133 3.86 3.68 -1.09
C THR A 133 5.21 3.02 -1.32
N ARG A 134 6.21 3.82 -1.62
CA ARG A 134 7.59 3.38 -1.78
C ARG A 134 8.54 4.48 -1.33
N ALA A 135 9.75 4.11 -0.96
CA ALA A 135 10.73 5.03 -0.40
C ALA A 135 10.94 6.35 -1.21
N PRO A 136 11.01 6.35 -2.55
CA PRO A 136 11.16 7.58 -3.32
C PRO A 136 10.00 8.57 -3.21
N LEU A 137 8.81 8.11 -2.79
CA LEU A 137 7.61 8.95 -2.61
C LEU A 137 7.50 9.52 -1.20
N LEU A 138 8.36 9.11 -0.28
CA LEU A 138 8.39 9.55 1.10
C LEU A 138 9.63 10.39 1.36
N ARG A 139 9.46 11.48 2.09
CA ARG A 139 10.57 12.31 2.56
C ARG A 139 10.44 12.55 4.05
N VAL A 140 11.56 12.48 4.74
CA VAL A 140 11.66 12.85 6.16
C VAL A 140 12.48 14.12 6.25
N ILE A 141 11.87 15.17 6.75
CA ILE A 141 12.47 16.51 6.85
C ILE A 141 12.60 16.85 8.34
N PRO A 142 13.82 17.02 8.86
CA PRO A 142 14.00 17.49 10.22
C PRO A 142 13.41 18.89 10.39
N ALA A 143 12.52 19.04 11.36
CA ALA A 143 11.83 20.30 11.66
C ALA A 143 11.69 20.46 13.18
N PRO A 144 12.75 20.92 13.88
CA PRO A 144 12.75 21.03 15.34
C PRO A 144 11.65 21.91 15.92
N GLU A 145 11.14 22.86 15.13
CA GLU A 145 10.08 23.79 15.50
C GLU A 145 8.66 23.23 15.40
N VAL A 146 8.51 22.05 14.88
CA VAL A 146 7.18 21.43 14.69
C VAL A 146 6.52 20.99 15.98
#